data_e09cee774c54c3535b5d4beb171bdc42
#
_entry.id   e09cee774c54c3535b5d4beb171bdc42
#
_cell.length_a   1.000
_cell.length_b   1.000
_cell.length_c   1.000
_cell.angle_alpha   90.00
_cell.angle_beta   90.00
_cell.angle_gamma   90.00
#
_symmetry.space_group_name_H-M   'P 1'
#
loop_
_entity.id
_entity.type
_entity.pdbx_description
1 polymer ?
#
loop_
_entity_poly.entity_id
_entity_poly.type
_entity_poly.pdbx_seq_one_letter_code
_entity_poly.pdbx_strand_id
1 'polypeptide(L)'
;MSDTATLTWTDQVEPGTVKAVRALLERAADVDGVAPVSEQAVLSLAEVDPSTRHVLAIRAGELVGYANLVAAHDEHPAMAEVAVDPSARGGGIGTELVRSALAEGGEGARVWAHGDLPAAKALATGLGLSTARELWQMRRSLATPELPELEIPEDLVLRTYAGQVDDLEILRVNNAAFAWHPEQGGWTEREIAARRAESWFEPAGLFLAFDAADPNRLLGFHWTKQHPDAAPAGEVYVVGVDPSAQGRGLGRLLTLAGLRHLRETGSSEVLLYTEADNTAAVHTYSKLGFAPAHIDVAYSLP
;
A
#
# COMPACT_ATOMS: atom_id res chain seq x y z
N MET A 1 -14.46 24.04 33.06
CA MET A 1 -13.11 24.28 32.50
C MET A 1 -13.07 23.45 31.22
N SER A 2 -12.79 24.06 30.08
CA SER A 2 -12.75 23.34 28.78
C SER A 2 -11.60 22.34 28.84
N ASP A 3 -11.93 21.07 28.75
CA ASP A 3 -10.99 19.94 28.83
C ASP A 3 -10.38 19.69 27.43
N THR A 4 -9.75 20.75 26.88
CA THR A 4 -9.15 20.76 25.54
C THR A 4 -7.79 20.06 25.62
N ALA A 5 -7.53 19.15 24.67
CA ALA A 5 -6.22 18.51 24.58
C ALA A 5 -5.14 19.52 24.14
N THR A 6 -3.95 19.42 24.69
CA THR A 6 -2.79 20.20 24.26
C THR A 6 -2.03 19.38 23.23
N LEU A 7 -1.74 19.98 22.06
CA LEU A 7 -0.94 19.37 21.03
C LEU A 7 0.55 19.77 21.22
N THR A 8 1.43 18.78 21.19
CA THR A 8 2.88 18.98 21.30
C THR A 8 3.57 18.31 20.12
N TRP A 9 4.31 19.10 19.34
CA TRP A 9 5.15 18.60 18.26
C TRP A 9 6.52 18.16 18.81
N THR A 10 7.04 17.06 18.26
CA THR A 10 8.39 16.57 18.57
C THR A 10 8.97 15.85 17.35
N ASP A 11 10.28 15.96 17.18
CA ASP A 11 11.04 15.23 16.14
C ASP A 11 11.52 13.86 16.69
N GLN A 12 11.41 13.65 18.00
CA GLN A 12 11.74 12.39 18.66
C GLN A 12 10.78 12.12 19.79
N VAL A 13 10.27 10.91 19.85
CA VAL A 13 9.36 10.46 20.93
C VAL A 13 10.17 9.80 22.04
N GLU A 14 10.03 10.28 23.28
CA GLU A 14 10.67 9.72 24.45
C GLU A 14 10.27 8.24 24.68
N PRO A 15 11.19 7.35 25.13
CA PRO A 15 10.92 5.92 25.25
C PRO A 15 9.68 5.54 26.08
N GLY A 16 9.39 6.32 27.14
CA GLY A 16 8.18 6.13 27.94
C GLY A 16 6.90 6.46 27.16
N THR A 17 6.95 7.49 26.34
CA THR A 17 5.85 7.94 25.48
C THR A 17 5.64 7.01 24.29
N VAL A 18 6.70 6.41 23.72
CA VAL A 18 6.60 5.38 22.67
C VAL A 18 5.68 4.24 23.12
N LYS A 19 5.82 3.77 24.35
CA LYS A 19 4.94 2.75 24.93
C LYS A 19 3.48 3.19 24.98
N ALA A 20 3.23 4.44 25.40
CA ALA A 20 1.89 4.99 25.49
C ALA A 20 1.25 5.16 24.09
N VAL A 21 2.03 5.60 23.09
CA VAL A 21 1.57 5.70 21.69
C VAL A 21 1.20 4.31 21.17
N ARG A 22 2.08 3.31 21.29
CA ARG A 22 1.79 1.94 20.84
C ARG A 22 0.52 1.38 21.48
N ALA A 23 0.35 1.54 22.80
CA ALA A 23 -0.86 1.10 23.48
C ALA A 23 -2.13 1.82 23.01
N LEU A 24 -2.04 3.12 22.65
CA LEU A 24 -3.14 3.86 22.04
C LEU A 24 -3.49 3.28 20.65
N LEU A 25 -2.48 3.04 19.82
CA LEU A 25 -2.66 2.48 18.48
C LEU A 25 -3.27 1.07 18.52
N GLU A 26 -2.83 0.23 19.47
CA GLU A 26 -3.40 -1.11 19.70
C GLU A 26 -4.89 -1.01 20.09
N ARG A 27 -5.25 -0.16 21.06
CA ARG A 27 -6.66 0.03 21.43
C ARG A 27 -7.52 0.56 20.28
N ALA A 28 -6.96 1.45 19.46
CA ALA A 28 -7.67 1.95 18.29
C ALA A 28 -7.88 0.83 17.27
N ALA A 29 -6.85 0.03 16.98
CA ALA A 29 -6.93 -1.11 16.07
C ALA A 29 -7.94 -2.18 16.54
N ASP A 30 -7.97 -2.48 17.85
CA ASP A 30 -8.92 -3.45 18.44
C ASP A 30 -10.38 -3.01 18.26
N VAL A 31 -10.67 -1.72 18.38
CA VAL A 31 -12.02 -1.17 18.23
C VAL A 31 -12.42 -1.03 16.77
N ASP A 32 -11.48 -0.59 15.93
CA ASP A 32 -11.75 -0.24 14.52
C ASP A 32 -11.63 -1.45 13.59
N GLY A 33 -10.96 -2.52 14.02
CA GLY A 33 -10.65 -3.70 13.20
C GLY A 33 -9.60 -3.45 12.11
N VAL A 34 -8.92 -2.31 12.18
CA VAL A 34 -7.86 -1.88 11.25
C VAL A 34 -6.81 -1.07 11.98
N ALA A 35 -5.54 -1.24 11.61
CA ALA A 35 -4.46 -0.42 12.15
C ALA A 35 -4.68 1.06 11.79
N PRO A 36 -4.63 1.99 12.76
CA PRO A 36 -4.91 3.41 12.52
C PRO A 36 -3.76 4.15 11.82
N VAL A 37 -2.57 3.56 11.80
CA VAL A 37 -1.37 4.08 11.13
C VAL A 37 -0.59 2.92 10.49
N SER A 38 0.25 3.23 9.52
CA SER A 38 1.13 2.27 8.83
C SER A 38 2.20 1.68 9.75
N GLU A 39 2.77 0.56 9.35
CA GLU A 39 3.93 -0.03 10.02
C GLU A 39 5.11 0.94 10.05
N GLN A 40 5.34 1.69 8.97
CA GLN A 40 6.40 2.69 8.89
C GLN A 40 6.23 3.80 9.93
N ALA A 41 5.01 4.27 10.17
CA ALA A 41 4.71 5.23 11.22
C ALA A 41 4.98 4.65 12.63
N VAL A 42 4.75 3.35 12.84
CA VAL A 42 5.08 2.67 14.10
C VAL A 42 6.59 2.51 14.28
N LEU A 43 7.33 2.21 13.21
CA LEU A 43 8.79 2.07 13.24
C LEU A 43 9.47 3.42 13.52
N SER A 44 8.97 4.51 12.91
CA SER A 44 9.50 5.87 13.12
C SER A 44 9.43 6.36 14.57
N LEU A 45 8.61 5.75 15.42
CA LEU A 45 8.58 6.08 16.86
C LEU A 45 9.89 5.78 17.60
N ALA A 46 10.69 4.82 17.09
CA ALA A 46 11.94 4.38 17.70
C ALA A 46 13.18 4.94 16.98
N GLU A 47 13.00 5.58 15.84
CA GLU A 47 14.05 6.11 14.98
C GLU A 47 14.06 7.63 15.00
N VAL A 48 15.23 8.22 14.80
CA VAL A 48 15.34 9.66 14.55
C VAL A 48 15.46 9.86 13.05
N ASP A 49 14.38 10.25 12.43
CA ASP A 49 14.33 10.56 11.01
C ASP A 49 13.98 12.04 10.85
N PRO A 50 14.87 12.87 10.26
CA PRO A 50 14.63 14.30 10.10
C PRO A 50 13.45 14.61 9.16
N SER A 51 13.00 13.64 8.37
CA SER A 51 11.80 13.78 7.50
C SER A 51 10.50 13.51 8.25
N THR A 52 10.56 12.99 9.48
CA THR A 52 9.38 12.56 10.24
C THR A 52 9.22 13.38 11.52
N ARG A 53 7.99 13.86 11.74
CA ARG A 53 7.60 14.56 12.96
C ARG A 53 6.38 13.91 13.60
N HIS A 54 6.25 14.07 14.92
CA HIS A 54 5.17 13.48 15.70
C HIS A 54 4.37 14.54 16.44
N VAL A 55 3.07 14.32 16.60
CA VAL A 55 2.20 15.15 17.43
C VAL A 55 1.59 14.30 18.53
N LEU A 56 1.73 14.76 19.74
CA LEU A 56 1.13 14.15 20.93
C LEU A 56 -0.02 15.03 21.42
N ALA A 57 -1.23 14.49 21.47
CA ALA A 57 -2.38 15.15 22.07
C ALA A 57 -2.53 14.70 23.53
N ILE A 58 -2.31 15.60 24.48
CA ILE A 58 -2.36 15.33 25.91
C ILE A 58 -3.60 16.02 26.50
N ARG A 59 -4.41 15.30 27.26
CA ARG A 59 -5.57 15.82 28.00
C ARG A 59 -5.52 15.29 29.42
N ALA A 60 -5.57 16.20 30.40
CA ALA A 60 -5.47 15.88 31.83
C ALA A 60 -4.23 15.03 32.21
N GLY A 61 -3.11 15.19 31.48
CA GLY A 61 -1.87 14.45 31.69
C GLY A 61 -1.82 13.07 31.00
N GLU A 62 -2.86 12.67 30.29
CA GLU A 62 -2.92 11.41 29.56
C GLU A 62 -2.82 11.62 28.04
N LEU A 63 -2.16 10.69 27.35
CA LEU A 63 -2.08 10.66 25.89
C LEU A 63 -3.42 10.17 25.33
N VAL A 64 -4.11 11.05 24.58
CA VAL A 64 -5.43 10.79 24.01
C VAL A 64 -5.46 10.82 22.49
N GLY A 65 -4.36 11.19 21.84
CA GLY A 65 -4.24 11.18 20.39
C GLY A 65 -2.78 11.28 19.95
N TYR A 66 -2.54 10.83 18.75
CA TYR A 66 -1.24 10.81 18.11
C TYR A 66 -1.37 11.13 16.63
N ALA A 67 -0.39 11.84 16.10
CA ALA A 67 -0.21 11.94 14.66
C ALA A 67 1.27 11.76 14.29
N ASN A 68 1.48 11.13 13.13
CA ASN A 68 2.74 11.07 12.42
C ASN A 68 2.64 11.97 11.19
N LEU A 69 3.71 12.69 10.86
CA LEU A 69 3.82 13.50 9.65
C LEU A 69 5.17 13.24 9.00
N VAL A 70 5.14 12.70 7.80
CA VAL A 70 6.30 12.59 6.92
C VAL A 70 6.34 13.83 6.02
N ALA A 71 7.47 14.53 6.01
CA ALA A 71 7.67 15.74 5.20
C ALA A 71 7.60 15.45 3.70
N ALA A 72 7.24 16.45 2.92
CA ALA A 72 7.29 16.36 1.47
C ALA A 72 8.73 16.09 0.99
N HIS A 73 8.88 15.21 0.02
CA HIS A 73 10.17 14.91 -0.61
C HIS A 73 9.96 14.57 -2.10
N ASP A 74 10.87 15.02 -2.94
CA ASP A 74 10.77 14.90 -4.38
C ASP A 74 9.41 15.42 -4.91
N GLU A 75 8.62 14.57 -5.58
CA GLU A 75 7.27 14.88 -6.05
C GLU A 75 6.18 14.42 -5.06
N HIS A 76 6.55 13.90 -3.89
CA HIS A 76 5.61 13.42 -2.89
C HIS A 76 5.21 14.52 -1.92
N PRO A 77 3.92 14.82 -1.77
CA PRO A 77 3.45 15.76 -0.76
C PRO A 77 3.65 15.20 0.65
N ALA A 78 3.66 16.08 1.64
CA ALA A 78 3.68 15.66 3.02
C ALA A 78 2.48 14.77 3.34
N MET A 79 2.72 13.73 4.16
CA MET A 79 1.73 12.71 4.46
C MET A 79 1.60 12.53 5.97
N ALA A 80 0.39 12.67 6.47
CA ALA A 80 0.07 12.45 7.87
C ALA A 80 -0.77 11.20 8.10
N GLU A 81 -0.65 10.61 9.28
CA GLU A 81 -1.52 9.56 9.80
C GLU A 81 -1.93 9.94 11.22
N VAL A 82 -3.20 9.76 11.57
CA VAL A 82 -3.77 10.28 12.81
C VAL A 82 -4.58 9.21 13.53
N ALA A 83 -4.34 9.06 14.83
CA ALA A 83 -5.09 8.18 15.70
C ALA A 83 -5.60 8.93 16.94
N VAL A 84 -6.83 8.63 17.37
CA VAL A 84 -7.43 9.11 18.61
C VAL A 84 -7.86 7.92 19.45
N ASP A 85 -7.48 7.93 20.72
CA ASP A 85 -7.93 6.93 21.68
C ASP A 85 -9.46 6.77 21.63
N PRO A 86 -9.99 5.55 21.47
CA PRO A 86 -11.42 5.34 21.35
C PRO A 86 -12.26 6.00 22.45
N SER A 87 -11.74 6.02 23.67
CA SER A 87 -12.40 6.63 24.84
C SER A 87 -12.44 8.17 24.80
N ALA A 88 -11.62 8.79 23.95
CA ALA A 88 -11.47 10.24 23.85
C ALA A 88 -12.09 10.83 22.57
N ARG A 89 -12.70 9.98 21.74
CA ARG A 89 -13.35 10.38 20.48
C ARG A 89 -14.58 11.25 20.71
N GLY A 90 -15.01 11.97 19.67
CA GLY A 90 -16.15 12.87 19.72
C GLY A 90 -15.91 14.23 20.38
N GLY A 91 -14.70 14.45 20.94
CA GLY A 91 -14.27 15.69 21.59
C GLY A 91 -13.49 16.67 20.72
N GLY A 92 -13.41 16.47 19.40
CA GLY A 92 -12.69 17.36 18.47
C GLY A 92 -11.20 17.12 18.34
N ILE A 93 -10.58 16.20 19.11
CA ILE A 93 -9.13 15.94 19.11
C ILE A 93 -8.63 15.54 17.71
N GLY A 94 -9.34 14.66 17.02
CA GLY A 94 -8.97 14.25 15.65
C GLY A 94 -8.99 15.44 14.67
N THR A 95 -9.96 16.32 14.80
CA THR A 95 -10.06 17.56 13.99
C THR A 95 -8.86 18.47 14.22
N GLU A 96 -8.43 18.65 15.48
CA GLU A 96 -7.27 19.48 15.81
C GLU A 96 -5.97 18.84 15.33
N LEU A 97 -5.80 17.53 15.49
CA LEU A 97 -4.63 16.80 14.98
C LEU A 97 -4.52 16.90 13.47
N VAL A 98 -5.60 16.64 12.73
CA VAL A 98 -5.60 16.73 11.26
C VAL A 98 -5.31 18.15 10.78
N ARG A 99 -5.94 19.17 11.36
CA ARG A 99 -5.65 20.57 11.02
C ARG A 99 -4.19 20.92 11.27
N SER A 100 -3.65 20.53 12.43
CA SER A 100 -2.27 20.78 12.79
C SER A 100 -1.29 20.10 11.84
N ALA A 101 -1.56 18.83 11.48
CA ALA A 101 -0.70 18.07 10.57
C ALA A 101 -0.73 18.63 9.14
N LEU A 102 -1.93 18.97 8.60
CA LEU A 102 -2.06 19.57 7.27
C LEU A 102 -1.42 20.97 7.21
N ALA A 103 -1.54 21.78 8.26
CA ALA A 103 -0.92 23.08 8.33
C ALA A 103 0.62 22.99 8.36
N GLU A 104 1.17 22.05 9.12
CA GLU A 104 2.62 21.80 9.20
C GLU A 104 3.17 21.20 7.91
N GLY A 105 2.43 20.29 7.28
CA GLY A 105 2.82 19.64 6.02
C GLY A 105 2.77 20.58 4.81
N GLY A 106 2.07 21.71 4.91
CA GLY A 106 2.03 22.75 3.88
C GLY A 106 1.13 22.42 2.68
N GLU A 107 1.43 23.05 1.54
CA GLU A 107 0.64 22.91 0.32
C GLU A 107 0.64 21.46 -0.18
N GLY A 108 -0.55 20.96 -0.54
CA GLY A 108 -0.72 19.59 -1.03
C GLY A 108 -0.61 18.49 0.03
N ALA A 109 -0.39 18.83 1.31
CA ALA A 109 -0.32 17.85 2.39
C ALA A 109 -1.60 17.01 2.46
N ARG A 110 -1.42 15.73 2.79
CA ARG A 110 -2.48 14.73 2.83
C ARG A 110 -2.55 14.07 4.20
N VAL A 111 -3.71 13.51 4.51
CA VAL A 111 -3.89 12.65 5.68
C VAL A 111 -4.51 11.32 5.25
N TRP A 112 -3.87 10.21 5.61
CA TRP A 112 -4.41 8.87 5.40
C TRP A 112 -5.53 8.55 6.41
N ALA A 113 -6.59 7.96 5.90
CA ALA A 113 -7.66 7.33 6.66
C ALA A 113 -7.68 5.84 6.31
N HIS A 114 -7.00 5.03 7.13
CA HIS A 114 -6.95 3.59 6.97
C HIS A 114 -8.32 2.98 7.25
N GLY A 115 -8.79 2.11 6.35
CA GLY A 115 -10.11 1.48 6.41
C GLY A 115 -11.27 2.39 6.02
N ASP A 116 -11.01 3.64 5.65
CA ASP A 116 -12.03 4.63 5.24
C ASP A 116 -13.27 4.64 6.17
N LEU A 117 -12.99 4.67 7.47
CA LEU A 117 -13.99 4.55 8.53
C LEU A 117 -15.01 5.71 8.52
N PRO A 118 -16.26 5.47 8.95
CA PRO A 118 -17.28 6.52 8.99
C PRO A 118 -16.87 7.79 9.77
N ALA A 119 -16.08 7.62 10.84
CA ALA A 119 -15.56 8.73 11.64
C ALA A 119 -14.55 9.58 10.86
N ALA A 120 -13.67 8.95 10.06
CA ALA A 120 -12.70 9.63 9.22
C ALA A 120 -13.40 10.39 8.08
N LYS A 121 -14.40 9.79 7.42
CA LYS A 121 -15.25 10.44 6.41
C LYS A 121 -15.96 11.67 6.95
N ALA A 122 -16.57 11.54 8.13
CA ALA A 122 -17.27 12.65 8.77
C ALA A 122 -16.31 13.80 9.13
N LEU A 123 -15.09 13.46 9.59
CA LEU A 123 -14.07 14.43 9.90
C LEU A 123 -13.58 15.14 8.61
N ALA A 124 -13.27 14.39 7.56
CA ALA A 124 -12.85 14.94 6.27
C ALA A 124 -13.92 15.89 5.70
N THR A 125 -15.18 15.47 5.70
CA THR A 125 -16.32 16.29 5.29
C THR A 125 -16.43 17.57 6.13
N GLY A 126 -16.31 17.47 7.45
CA GLY A 126 -16.38 18.61 8.39
C GLY A 126 -15.22 19.60 8.23
N LEU A 127 -14.09 19.16 7.70
CA LEU A 127 -12.93 19.99 7.38
C LEU A 127 -12.92 20.49 5.94
N GLY A 128 -13.87 20.08 5.09
CA GLY A 128 -13.89 20.43 3.67
C GLY A 128 -12.80 19.77 2.87
N LEU A 129 -12.27 18.62 3.32
CA LEU A 129 -11.25 17.87 2.60
C LEU A 129 -11.87 17.08 1.45
N SER A 130 -11.07 16.90 0.39
CA SER A 130 -11.40 16.09 -0.79
C SER A 130 -10.53 14.85 -0.82
N THR A 131 -11.04 13.75 -1.42
CA THR A 131 -10.26 12.56 -1.72
C THR A 131 -9.16 12.91 -2.72
N ALA A 132 -7.91 12.74 -2.32
CA ALA A 132 -6.73 12.95 -3.15
C ALA A 132 -6.18 11.65 -3.74
N ARG A 133 -6.36 10.52 -3.01
CA ARG A 133 -5.90 9.19 -3.42
C ARG A 133 -6.75 8.14 -2.72
N GLU A 134 -7.02 7.04 -3.39
CA GLU A 134 -7.74 5.91 -2.82
C GLU A 134 -7.05 4.62 -3.19
N LEU A 135 -6.51 3.91 -2.20
CA LEU A 135 -5.79 2.65 -2.34
C LEU A 135 -6.68 1.49 -1.88
N TRP A 136 -6.94 0.56 -2.77
CA TRP A 136 -7.70 -0.64 -2.48
C TRP A 136 -6.78 -1.82 -2.20
N GLN A 137 -6.98 -2.49 -1.07
CA GLN A 137 -6.56 -3.86 -0.91
C GLN A 137 -7.69 -4.75 -1.41
N MET A 138 -7.45 -5.49 -2.47
CA MET A 138 -8.41 -6.47 -2.99
C MET A 138 -7.97 -7.87 -2.59
N ARG A 139 -8.94 -8.74 -2.33
CA ARG A 139 -8.69 -10.14 -1.95
C ARG A 139 -9.54 -11.09 -2.74
N ARG A 140 -9.03 -12.31 -2.89
CA ARG A 140 -9.80 -13.43 -3.42
C ARG A 140 -9.39 -14.74 -2.75
N SER A 141 -10.36 -15.66 -2.56
CA SER A 141 -10.07 -17.05 -2.24
C SER A 141 -9.50 -17.78 -3.47
N LEU A 142 -8.55 -18.69 -3.25
CA LEU A 142 -8.04 -19.56 -4.31
C LEU A 142 -8.84 -20.86 -4.44
N ALA A 143 -9.73 -21.15 -3.48
CA ALA A 143 -10.63 -22.30 -3.52
C ALA A 143 -11.91 -22.01 -4.30
N THR A 144 -12.50 -20.81 -4.12
CA THR A 144 -13.80 -20.46 -4.69
C THR A 144 -13.86 -18.95 -5.00
N PRO A 145 -14.26 -18.54 -6.21
CA PRO A 145 -14.55 -19.39 -7.37
C PRO A 145 -13.27 -20.03 -7.94
N GLU A 146 -13.45 -21.15 -8.65
CA GLU A 146 -12.34 -21.86 -9.28
C GLU A 146 -11.58 -20.97 -10.27
N LEU A 147 -10.25 -21.18 -10.35
CA LEU A 147 -9.43 -20.42 -11.30
C LEU A 147 -9.73 -20.89 -12.73
N PRO A 148 -9.90 -19.95 -13.67
CA PRO A 148 -10.03 -20.30 -15.09
C PRO A 148 -8.83 -21.12 -15.60
N GLU A 149 -9.02 -21.80 -16.72
CA GLU A 149 -7.88 -22.40 -17.42
C GLU A 149 -6.90 -21.35 -17.90
N LEU A 150 -5.61 -21.68 -17.83
CA LEU A 150 -4.53 -20.84 -18.34
C LEU A 150 -4.24 -21.22 -19.79
N GLU A 151 -4.76 -20.44 -20.71
CA GLU A 151 -4.49 -20.58 -22.13
C GLU A 151 -3.40 -19.57 -22.53
N ILE A 152 -2.30 -20.08 -23.08
CA ILE A 152 -1.18 -19.23 -23.54
C ILE A 152 -1.34 -19.09 -25.06
N PRO A 153 -1.53 -17.86 -25.57
CA PRO A 153 -1.59 -17.60 -27.02
C PRO A 153 -0.30 -18.04 -27.73
N GLU A 154 -0.41 -18.47 -28.97
CA GLU A 154 0.74 -18.97 -29.79
C GLU A 154 1.80 -17.88 -30.05
N ASP A 155 1.41 -16.62 -30.02
CA ASP A 155 2.30 -15.46 -30.18
C ASP A 155 3.02 -15.05 -28.90
N LEU A 156 2.88 -15.83 -27.80
CA LEU A 156 3.51 -15.59 -26.51
C LEU A 156 4.33 -16.79 -26.02
N VAL A 157 5.41 -16.50 -25.35
CA VAL A 157 6.17 -17.46 -24.54
C VAL A 157 6.07 -17.03 -23.07
N LEU A 158 5.38 -17.84 -22.28
CA LEU A 158 5.30 -17.65 -20.81
C LEU A 158 6.30 -18.56 -20.12
N ARG A 159 7.20 -17.98 -19.33
CA ARG A 159 8.16 -18.72 -18.51
C ARG A 159 8.38 -18.01 -17.17
N THR A 160 9.09 -18.65 -16.27
CA THR A 160 9.53 -18.02 -15.02
C THR A 160 10.92 -17.39 -15.16
N TYR A 161 11.30 -16.62 -14.17
CA TYR A 161 12.58 -15.91 -14.09
C TYR A 161 13.77 -16.87 -14.15
N ALA A 162 14.71 -16.59 -15.04
CA ALA A 162 15.90 -17.43 -15.30
C ALA A 162 17.19 -16.87 -14.66
N GLY A 163 17.09 -15.80 -13.90
CA GLY A 163 18.23 -15.14 -13.25
C GLY A 163 18.47 -13.73 -13.78
N GLN A 164 19.61 -13.15 -13.43
CA GLN A 164 19.94 -11.73 -13.72
C GLN A 164 19.90 -11.36 -15.21
N VAL A 165 19.93 -12.33 -16.10
CA VAL A 165 19.77 -12.11 -17.54
C VAL A 165 18.44 -11.45 -17.89
N ASP A 166 17.42 -11.63 -17.05
CA ASP A 166 16.08 -11.06 -17.24
C ASP A 166 15.91 -9.66 -16.63
N ASP A 167 16.82 -9.24 -15.75
CA ASP A 167 16.66 -8.02 -14.95
C ASP A 167 16.47 -6.76 -15.81
N LEU A 168 17.26 -6.60 -16.87
CA LEU A 168 17.19 -5.41 -17.73
C LEU A 168 15.83 -5.28 -18.43
N GLU A 169 15.26 -6.39 -18.90
CA GLU A 169 13.96 -6.37 -19.55
C GLU A 169 12.84 -6.17 -18.54
N ILE A 170 12.95 -6.73 -17.31
CA ILE A 170 12.01 -6.45 -16.22
C ILE A 170 12.05 -4.96 -15.88
N LEU A 171 13.23 -4.36 -15.73
CA LEU A 171 13.39 -2.92 -15.48
C LEU A 171 12.75 -2.08 -16.57
N ARG A 172 13.04 -2.41 -17.83
CA ARG A 172 12.48 -1.69 -18.99
C ARG A 172 10.94 -1.70 -18.95
N VAL A 173 10.35 -2.88 -18.75
CA VAL A 173 8.88 -3.02 -18.70
C VAL A 173 8.31 -2.36 -17.47
N ASN A 174 8.92 -2.53 -16.29
CA ASN A 174 8.47 -1.89 -15.06
C ASN A 174 8.43 -0.37 -15.22
N ASN A 175 9.54 0.23 -15.63
CA ASN A 175 9.65 1.68 -15.72
C ASN A 175 8.75 2.28 -16.81
N ALA A 176 8.48 1.52 -17.88
CA ALA A 176 7.51 1.92 -18.88
C ALA A 176 6.05 1.79 -18.39
N ALA A 177 5.72 0.71 -17.70
CA ALA A 177 4.37 0.45 -17.19
C ALA A 177 3.97 1.40 -16.05
N PHE A 178 4.95 1.79 -15.21
CA PHE A 178 4.75 2.60 -14.01
C PHE A 178 5.40 3.98 -14.12
N ALA A 179 5.62 4.51 -15.33
CA ALA A 179 6.24 5.83 -15.52
C ALA A 179 5.51 6.98 -14.79
N TRP A 180 4.22 6.80 -14.53
CA TRP A 180 3.37 7.76 -13.81
C TRP A 180 3.32 7.54 -12.30
N HIS A 181 3.82 6.36 -11.83
CA HIS A 181 3.68 5.97 -10.42
C HIS A 181 4.95 6.37 -9.65
N PRO A 182 4.84 7.20 -8.61
CA PRO A 182 5.99 7.75 -7.92
C PRO A 182 6.89 6.69 -7.25
N GLU A 183 6.30 5.66 -6.67
CA GLU A 183 7.03 4.64 -5.89
C GLU A 183 7.42 3.41 -6.71
N GLN A 184 6.67 3.11 -7.78
CA GLN A 184 6.86 1.91 -8.60
C GLN A 184 7.64 2.20 -9.88
N GLY A 185 7.64 3.44 -10.35
CA GLY A 185 8.43 3.89 -11.49
C GLY A 185 9.89 4.15 -11.13
N GLY A 186 10.74 4.23 -12.17
CA GLY A 186 12.13 4.64 -11.99
C GLY A 186 13.04 3.65 -11.27
N TRP A 187 12.68 2.35 -11.21
CA TRP A 187 13.56 1.33 -10.64
C TRP A 187 14.88 1.25 -11.38
N THR A 188 15.94 0.92 -10.64
CA THR A 188 17.26 0.61 -11.11
C THR A 188 17.60 -0.86 -10.82
N GLU A 189 18.78 -1.31 -11.24
CA GLU A 189 19.29 -2.64 -10.89
C GLU A 189 19.34 -2.86 -9.36
N ARG A 190 19.52 -1.79 -8.60
CA ARG A 190 19.56 -1.85 -7.14
C ARG A 190 18.21 -2.27 -6.54
N GLU A 191 17.11 -1.72 -7.04
CA GLU A 191 15.76 -2.06 -6.55
C GLU A 191 15.39 -3.52 -6.86
N ILE A 192 15.77 -4.03 -8.05
CA ILE A 192 15.59 -5.46 -8.37
C ILE A 192 16.47 -6.33 -7.49
N ALA A 193 17.76 -5.98 -7.33
CA ALA A 193 18.69 -6.75 -6.51
C ALA A 193 18.24 -6.82 -5.04
N ALA A 194 17.74 -5.70 -4.48
CA ALA A 194 17.20 -5.66 -3.14
C ALA A 194 16.02 -6.63 -2.97
N ARG A 195 15.06 -6.62 -3.90
CA ARG A 195 13.89 -7.52 -3.86
C ARG A 195 14.25 -8.99 -4.04
N ARG A 196 15.28 -9.29 -4.85
CA ARG A 196 15.80 -10.66 -4.99
C ARG A 196 16.54 -11.17 -3.74
N ALA A 197 17.03 -10.26 -2.90
CA ALA A 197 17.67 -10.60 -1.63
C ALA A 197 16.66 -10.87 -0.50
N GLU A 198 15.40 -10.54 -0.71
CA GLU A 198 14.35 -10.77 0.28
C GLU A 198 14.06 -12.27 0.47
N SER A 199 13.77 -12.66 1.71
CA SER A 199 13.53 -14.06 2.08
C SER A 199 12.29 -14.68 1.41
N TRP A 200 11.36 -13.86 0.95
CA TRP A 200 10.15 -14.29 0.25
C TRP A 200 10.33 -14.43 -1.26
N PHE A 201 11.49 -14.04 -1.80
CA PHE A 201 11.73 -14.14 -3.24
C PHE A 201 11.85 -15.60 -3.69
N GLU A 202 11.00 -15.96 -4.64
CA GLU A 202 11.01 -17.27 -5.29
C GLU A 202 11.06 -17.08 -6.81
N PRO A 203 12.15 -17.51 -7.50
CA PRO A 203 12.27 -17.39 -8.96
C PRO A 203 11.09 -18.00 -9.73
N ALA A 204 10.55 -19.13 -9.24
CA ALA A 204 9.41 -19.79 -9.84
C ALA A 204 8.10 -18.98 -9.70
N GLY A 205 8.06 -18.00 -8.79
CA GLY A 205 6.95 -17.08 -8.61
C GLY A 205 7.02 -15.79 -9.41
N LEU A 206 8.06 -15.60 -10.22
CA LEU A 206 8.21 -14.45 -11.11
C LEU A 206 7.98 -14.89 -12.57
N PHE A 207 6.80 -14.58 -13.09
CA PHE A 207 6.34 -14.95 -14.45
C PHE A 207 6.69 -13.86 -15.44
N LEU A 208 7.19 -14.27 -16.60
CA LEU A 208 7.64 -13.40 -17.69
C LEU A 208 6.96 -13.83 -19.00
N ALA A 209 6.28 -12.90 -19.66
CA ALA A 209 5.66 -13.12 -20.97
C ALA A 209 6.48 -12.44 -22.06
N PHE A 210 7.09 -13.22 -22.93
CA PHE A 210 7.88 -12.76 -24.05
C PHE A 210 7.09 -12.84 -25.36
N ASP A 211 7.50 -12.05 -26.35
CA ASP A 211 7.01 -12.16 -27.71
C ASP A 211 7.58 -13.43 -28.36
N ALA A 212 6.73 -14.29 -28.92
CA ALA A 212 7.21 -15.52 -29.57
C ALA A 212 8.06 -15.24 -30.81
N ALA A 213 7.87 -14.10 -31.47
CA ALA A 213 8.65 -13.68 -32.64
C ALA A 213 10.00 -13.02 -32.22
N ASP A 214 10.11 -12.51 -31.00
CA ASP A 214 11.33 -11.90 -30.44
C ASP A 214 11.54 -12.35 -28.99
N PRO A 215 12.26 -13.46 -28.76
CA PRO A 215 12.46 -14.04 -27.43
C PRO A 215 13.22 -13.13 -26.43
N ASN A 216 13.80 -12.03 -26.90
CA ASN A 216 14.46 -11.05 -26.03
C ASN A 216 13.52 -9.92 -25.61
N ARG A 217 12.34 -9.81 -26.20
CA ARG A 217 11.38 -8.76 -25.92
C ARG A 217 10.36 -9.19 -24.88
N LEU A 218 10.55 -8.75 -23.65
CA LEU A 218 9.57 -8.93 -22.59
C LEU A 218 8.36 -7.99 -22.83
N LEU A 219 7.16 -8.56 -22.78
CA LEU A 219 5.89 -7.85 -22.97
C LEU A 219 5.18 -7.56 -21.64
N GLY A 220 5.50 -8.32 -20.60
CA GLY A 220 4.95 -8.12 -19.27
C GLY A 220 5.46 -9.14 -18.28
N PHE A 221 5.29 -8.86 -17.01
CA PHE A 221 5.69 -9.73 -15.93
C PHE A 221 4.70 -9.71 -14.77
N HIS A 222 4.72 -10.77 -13.97
CA HIS A 222 4.02 -10.85 -12.69
C HIS A 222 4.96 -11.41 -11.63
N TRP A 223 5.24 -10.63 -10.62
CA TRP A 223 6.00 -11.03 -9.44
C TRP A 223 5.04 -11.36 -8.31
N THR A 224 5.03 -12.61 -7.87
CA THR A 224 4.23 -13.05 -6.71
C THR A 224 5.04 -12.95 -5.43
N LYS A 225 4.34 -12.80 -4.30
CA LYS A 225 4.95 -12.84 -2.98
C LYS A 225 4.12 -13.75 -2.07
N GLN A 226 4.80 -14.54 -1.24
CA GLN A 226 4.16 -15.30 -0.16
C GLN A 226 4.46 -14.65 1.17
N HIS A 227 3.47 -14.64 2.06
CA HIS A 227 3.60 -14.15 3.43
C HIS A 227 3.71 -15.33 4.39
N PRO A 228 4.94 -15.72 4.82
CA PRO A 228 5.13 -16.92 5.64
C PRO A 228 4.52 -16.81 7.04
N ASP A 229 4.40 -15.59 7.56
CA ASP A 229 3.96 -15.31 8.93
C ASP A 229 2.45 -15.02 9.04
N ALA A 230 1.75 -14.81 7.94
CA ALA A 230 0.30 -14.69 7.90
C ALA A 230 -0.32 -16.04 7.55
N ALA A 231 -1.58 -16.33 7.99
CA ALA A 231 -2.37 -17.44 7.46
C ALA A 231 -2.22 -17.47 5.93
N PRO A 232 -2.11 -18.65 5.28
CA PRO A 232 -1.46 -18.87 3.97
C PRO A 232 -1.97 -17.92 2.88
N ALA A 233 -1.51 -16.68 2.92
CA ALA A 233 -1.85 -15.63 1.99
C ALA A 233 -0.71 -15.40 1.00
N GLY A 234 -1.06 -15.42 -0.28
CA GLY A 234 -0.20 -14.95 -1.35
C GLY A 234 -0.51 -13.50 -1.70
N GLU A 235 0.38 -12.88 -2.46
CA GLU A 235 0.20 -11.52 -2.95
C GLU A 235 0.54 -11.43 -4.44
N VAL A 236 -0.30 -10.72 -5.18
CA VAL A 236 0.05 -10.16 -6.49
C VAL A 236 0.93 -8.95 -6.20
N TYR A 237 2.24 -9.16 -6.07
CA TYR A 237 3.17 -8.13 -5.61
C TYR A 237 3.36 -7.03 -6.66
N VAL A 238 3.70 -7.39 -7.90
CA VAL A 238 3.80 -6.46 -9.04
C VAL A 238 3.34 -7.14 -10.32
N VAL A 239 2.45 -6.48 -11.08
CA VAL A 239 2.13 -6.86 -12.46
C VAL A 239 2.41 -5.67 -13.35
N GLY A 240 3.39 -5.81 -14.26
CA GLY A 240 3.74 -4.81 -15.26
C GLY A 240 3.46 -5.33 -16.68
N VAL A 241 2.86 -4.50 -17.52
CA VAL A 241 2.65 -4.78 -18.95
C VAL A 241 3.21 -3.61 -19.75
N ASP A 242 4.11 -3.92 -20.70
CA ASP A 242 4.67 -2.94 -21.63
C ASP A 242 3.52 -2.16 -22.30
N PRO A 243 3.54 -0.82 -22.28
CA PRO A 243 2.49 -0.01 -22.91
C PRO A 243 2.18 -0.40 -24.36
N SER A 244 3.19 -0.84 -25.13
CA SER A 244 3.03 -1.29 -26.51
C SER A 244 2.30 -2.64 -26.65
N ALA A 245 2.17 -3.40 -25.54
CA ALA A 245 1.53 -4.71 -25.51
C ALA A 245 0.21 -4.71 -24.71
N GLN A 246 -0.24 -3.55 -24.25
CA GLN A 246 -1.54 -3.41 -23.58
C GLN A 246 -2.71 -3.76 -24.54
N GLY A 247 -3.86 -4.11 -23.95
CA GLY A 247 -5.04 -4.50 -24.73
C GLY A 247 -5.04 -5.95 -25.25
N ARG A 248 -3.91 -6.70 -25.12
CA ARG A 248 -3.76 -8.11 -25.53
C ARG A 248 -4.15 -9.13 -24.45
N GLY A 249 -4.68 -8.70 -23.31
CA GLY A 249 -5.06 -9.60 -22.21
C GLY A 249 -3.89 -10.08 -21.33
N LEU A 250 -2.67 -9.56 -21.53
CA LEU A 250 -1.47 -9.96 -20.79
C LEU A 250 -1.59 -9.81 -19.28
N GLY A 251 -2.18 -8.72 -18.81
CA GLY A 251 -2.39 -8.51 -17.37
C GLY A 251 -3.22 -9.64 -16.75
N ARG A 252 -4.30 -10.06 -17.42
CA ARG A 252 -5.12 -11.19 -16.95
C ARG A 252 -4.36 -12.52 -17.01
N LEU A 253 -3.66 -12.80 -18.10
CA LEU A 253 -2.87 -14.02 -18.29
C LEU A 253 -1.78 -14.15 -17.21
N LEU A 254 -0.99 -13.10 -17.01
CA LEU A 254 0.09 -13.06 -16.04
C LEU A 254 -0.42 -13.19 -14.60
N THR A 255 -1.50 -12.46 -14.27
CA THR A 255 -2.12 -12.59 -12.94
C THR A 255 -2.61 -14.01 -12.72
N LEU A 256 -3.28 -14.61 -13.71
CA LEU A 256 -3.79 -15.98 -13.60
C LEU A 256 -2.67 -17.02 -13.42
N ALA A 257 -1.54 -16.86 -14.12
CA ALA A 257 -0.36 -17.71 -13.94
C ALA A 257 0.15 -17.67 -12.49
N GLY A 258 0.30 -16.46 -11.94
CA GLY A 258 0.73 -16.32 -10.55
C GLY A 258 -0.30 -16.82 -9.53
N LEU A 259 -1.59 -16.64 -9.76
CA LEU A 259 -2.63 -17.20 -8.89
C LEU A 259 -2.59 -18.73 -8.83
N ARG A 260 -2.33 -19.39 -9.96
CA ARG A 260 -2.16 -20.85 -10.01
C ARG A 260 -0.93 -21.28 -9.21
N HIS A 261 0.19 -20.61 -9.41
CA HIS A 261 1.41 -20.85 -8.66
C HIS A 261 1.20 -20.69 -7.15
N LEU A 262 0.61 -19.57 -6.71
CA LEU A 262 0.33 -19.32 -5.30
C LEU A 262 -0.58 -20.41 -4.67
N ARG A 263 -1.57 -20.91 -5.43
CA ARG A 263 -2.40 -22.03 -5.01
C ARG A 263 -1.60 -23.32 -4.88
N GLU A 264 -0.75 -23.63 -5.87
CA GLU A 264 0.09 -24.84 -5.90
C GLU A 264 1.13 -24.84 -4.77
N THR A 265 1.60 -23.65 -4.37
CA THR A 265 2.54 -23.47 -3.24
C THR A 265 1.85 -23.30 -1.88
N GLY A 266 0.52 -23.52 -1.82
CA GLY A 266 -0.22 -23.67 -0.57
C GLY A 266 -0.98 -22.45 -0.07
N SER A 267 -0.99 -21.33 -0.82
CA SER A 267 -1.83 -20.18 -0.45
C SER A 267 -3.32 -20.52 -0.62
N SER A 268 -4.14 -20.15 0.37
CA SER A 268 -5.60 -20.31 0.33
C SER A 268 -6.32 -19.03 -0.12
N GLU A 269 -5.68 -17.88 0.07
CA GLU A 269 -6.15 -16.55 -0.30
C GLU A 269 -5.04 -15.76 -0.97
N VAL A 270 -5.39 -14.82 -1.82
CA VAL A 270 -4.46 -13.86 -2.43
C VAL A 270 -4.98 -12.45 -2.26
N LEU A 271 -4.07 -11.56 -1.91
CA LEU A 271 -4.31 -10.12 -1.85
C LEU A 271 -3.51 -9.36 -2.91
N LEU A 272 -3.92 -8.14 -3.17
CA LEU A 272 -3.19 -7.16 -3.97
C LEU A 272 -3.55 -5.75 -3.52
N TYR A 273 -2.72 -4.79 -3.90
CA TYR A 273 -3.00 -3.36 -3.75
C TYR A 273 -3.12 -2.71 -5.13
N THR A 274 -4.06 -1.80 -5.28
CA THR A 274 -4.25 -1.03 -6.52
C THR A 274 -4.93 0.30 -6.23
N GLU A 275 -4.54 1.33 -6.99
CA GLU A 275 -5.26 2.61 -6.99
C GLU A 275 -6.68 2.41 -7.54
N ALA A 276 -7.67 3.06 -6.92
CA ALA A 276 -9.07 2.97 -7.33
C ALA A 276 -9.31 3.52 -8.74
N ASP A 277 -8.53 4.53 -9.15
CA ASP A 277 -8.60 5.15 -10.48
C ASP A 277 -7.90 4.34 -11.57
N ASN A 278 -7.10 3.32 -11.20
CA ASN A 278 -6.56 2.34 -12.15
C ASN A 278 -7.66 1.37 -12.61
N THR A 279 -8.63 1.91 -13.35
CA THR A 279 -9.84 1.18 -13.78
C THR A 279 -9.52 -0.08 -14.57
N ALA A 280 -8.42 -0.11 -15.33
CA ALA A 280 -7.99 -1.27 -16.12
C ALA A 280 -7.53 -2.41 -15.20
N ALA A 281 -6.76 -2.10 -14.16
CA ALA A 281 -6.32 -3.08 -13.15
C ALA A 281 -7.51 -3.59 -12.34
N VAL A 282 -8.33 -2.69 -11.79
CA VAL A 282 -9.54 -3.02 -11.03
C VAL A 282 -10.46 -3.94 -11.82
N HIS A 283 -10.70 -3.63 -13.11
CA HIS A 283 -11.53 -4.47 -13.99
C HIS A 283 -10.91 -5.86 -14.20
N THR A 284 -9.60 -5.94 -14.43
CA THR A 284 -8.88 -7.20 -14.59
C THR A 284 -8.98 -8.07 -13.35
N TYR A 285 -8.72 -7.50 -12.18
CA TYR A 285 -8.77 -8.22 -10.91
C TYR A 285 -10.19 -8.64 -10.54
N SER A 286 -11.19 -7.77 -10.74
CA SER A 286 -12.60 -8.13 -10.50
C SER A 286 -13.04 -9.31 -11.37
N LYS A 287 -12.64 -9.37 -12.65
CA LYS A 287 -12.90 -10.51 -13.53
C LYS A 287 -12.20 -11.81 -13.09
N LEU A 288 -11.11 -11.70 -12.36
CA LEU A 288 -10.42 -12.84 -11.74
C LEU A 288 -10.97 -13.19 -10.35
N GLY A 289 -12.06 -12.56 -9.90
CA GLY A 289 -12.75 -12.86 -8.65
C GLY A 289 -12.20 -12.14 -7.43
N PHE A 290 -11.36 -11.12 -7.60
CA PHE A 290 -10.98 -10.24 -6.51
C PHE A 290 -12.14 -9.27 -6.17
N ALA A 291 -12.27 -8.98 -4.89
CA ALA A 291 -13.18 -7.96 -4.38
C ALA A 291 -12.43 -7.02 -3.41
N PRO A 292 -12.81 -5.75 -3.32
CA PRO A 292 -12.27 -4.85 -2.30
C PRO A 292 -12.53 -5.42 -0.90
N ALA A 293 -11.48 -5.56 -0.12
CA ALA A 293 -11.52 -6.05 1.25
C ALA A 293 -11.16 -4.95 2.26
N HIS A 294 -10.32 -4.01 1.82
CA HIS A 294 -9.88 -2.88 2.61
C HIS A 294 -9.64 -1.68 1.69
N ILE A 295 -9.98 -0.50 2.15
CA ILE A 295 -9.83 0.74 1.39
C ILE A 295 -9.16 1.77 2.29
N ASP A 296 -8.06 2.34 1.82
CA ASP A 296 -7.40 3.46 2.46
C ASP A 296 -7.60 4.71 1.60
N VAL A 297 -7.92 5.82 2.24
CA VAL A 297 -8.17 7.09 1.54
C VAL A 297 -7.23 8.17 2.06
N ALA A 298 -6.51 8.81 1.16
CA ALA A 298 -5.78 10.02 1.48
C ALA A 298 -6.64 11.24 1.16
N TYR A 299 -6.87 12.07 2.17
CA TYR A 299 -7.62 13.32 2.05
C TYR A 299 -6.67 14.51 2.03
N SER A 300 -7.02 15.56 1.26
CA SER A 300 -6.29 16.83 1.21
C SER A 300 -7.25 18.02 1.18
N LEU A 301 -6.73 19.21 1.43
CA LEU A 301 -7.43 20.44 1.08
C LEU A 301 -7.61 20.52 -0.45
N PRO A 302 -8.70 21.13 -0.94
CA PRO A 302 -8.94 21.33 -2.37
C PRO A 302 -7.85 22.15 -3.04
#